data_9f9ae8642eb782449dba122cdedac8ad
#
_entry.id   9f9ae8642eb782449dba122cdedac8ad
#
_cell.length_a   1.000
_cell.length_b   1.000
_cell.length_c   1.000
_cell.angle_alpha   90.00
_cell.angle_beta   90.00
_cell.angle_gamma   90.00
#
_symmetry.space_group_name_H-M   'P 1'
#
loop_
_entity.id
_entity.type
_entity.pdbx_description
1 polymer ?
#
loop_
_entity_poly.entity_id
_entity_poly.type
_entity_poly.pdbx_seq_one_letter_code
_entity_poly.pdbx_strand_id
1 'polypeptide(L)'
;MEILEALDATRDETLLYFELGESELAATYGPGKWSVRFLLHHLADSEAVFNERIRKVLCEGRRVLWVYDQDAYARGLDYATMPLSLSRGIYAAMRASLRYLAAGHYERHGHLEWVHSETGVRTLKQEFDKSASHNEHHLAQIRTALGQPPRRR
;
A
#
# COMPACT_ATOMS: atom_id res chain seq x y z
N MET A 1 15.67 4.81 8.92
CA MET A 1 15.14 3.44 8.78
C MET A 1 15.36 3.04 7.34
N GLU A 2 16.05 1.97 7.08
CA GLU A 2 16.26 1.49 5.72
C GLU A 2 14.93 1.03 5.11
N ILE A 3 14.80 1.14 3.79
CA ILE A 3 13.55 0.82 3.09
C ILE A 3 13.05 -0.60 3.39
N LEU A 4 13.96 -1.58 3.49
CA LEU A 4 13.58 -2.97 3.76
C LEU A 4 12.98 -3.15 5.15
N GLU A 5 13.54 -2.49 6.16
CA GLU A 5 13.00 -2.51 7.53
C GLU A 5 11.61 -1.86 7.60
N ALA A 6 11.42 -0.75 6.86
CA ALA A 6 10.13 -0.08 6.79
C ALA A 6 9.07 -0.95 6.11
N LEU A 7 9.43 -1.64 5.02
CA LEU A 7 8.55 -2.57 4.33
C LEU A 7 8.19 -3.78 5.19
N ASP A 8 9.16 -4.37 5.89
CA ASP A 8 8.93 -5.53 6.77
C ASP A 8 8.05 -5.13 7.97
N ALA A 9 8.38 -4.04 8.64
CA ALA A 9 7.65 -3.59 9.82
C ALA A 9 6.17 -3.23 9.52
N THR A 10 5.91 -2.56 8.38
CA THR A 10 4.54 -2.25 7.99
C THR A 10 3.78 -3.47 7.49
N ARG A 11 4.46 -4.43 6.84
CA ARG A 11 3.87 -5.71 6.45
C ARG A 11 3.35 -6.48 7.68
N ASP A 12 4.20 -6.67 8.67
CA ASP A 12 3.90 -7.52 9.82
C ASP A 12 2.69 -6.95 10.59
N GLU A 13 2.66 -5.65 10.79
CA GLU A 13 1.53 -4.99 11.44
C GLU A 13 0.24 -5.06 10.59
N THR A 14 0.32 -4.80 9.28
CA THR A 14 -0.85 -4.87 8.40
C THR A 14 -1.47 -6.27 8.40
N LEU A 15 -0.64 -7.31 8.36
CA LEU A 15 -1.13 -8.70 8.35
C LEU A 15 -1.89 -9.07 9.64
N LEU A 16 -1.51 -8.49 10.79
CA LEU A 16 -2.27 -8.69 12.04
C LEU A 16 -3.69 -8.10 11.94
N TYR A 17 -3.85 -6.96 11.29
CA TYR A 17 -5.16 -6.32 11.15
C TYR A 17 -6.11 -7.07 10.20
N PHE A 18 -5.62 -7.91 9.32
CA PHE A 18 -6.49 -8.81 8.54
C PHE A 18 -7.17 -9.92 9.37
N GLU A 19 -6.71 -10.15 10.60
CA GLU A 19 -7.27 -11.15 11.52
C GLU A 19 -8.29 -10.56 12.53
N LEU A 20 -8.64 -9.28 12.40
CA LEU A 20 -9.59 -8.58 13.28
C LEU A 20 -11.01 -9.10 13.15
N GLY A 21 -11.79 -8.99 14.22
CA GLY A 21 -13.21 -9.31 14.24
C GLY A 21 -14.07 -8.25 13.53
N GLU A 22 -15.30 -8.61 13.18
CA GLU A 22 -16.22 -7.76 12.41
C GLU A 22 -16.46 -6.38 13.06
N SER A 23 -16.56 -6.31 14.40
CA SER A 23 -16.76 -5.03 15.10
C SER A 23 -15.57 -4.08 14.95
N GLU A 24 -14.34 -4.62 14.95
CA GLU A 24 -13.12 -3.85 14.78
C GLU A 24 -12.94 -3.46 13.29
N LEU A 25 -13.26 -4.37 12.38
CA LEU A 25 -13.24 -4.11 10.94
C LEU A 25 -14.23 -3.02 10.52
N ALA A 26 -15.34 -2.85 11.23
CA ALA A 26 -16.33 -1.80 10.99
C ALA A 26 -15.94 -0.44 11.60
N ALA A 27 -14.93 -0.38 12.49
CA ALA A 27 -14.49 0.87 13.11
C ALA A 27 -13.95 1.86 12.08
N THR A 28 -14.16 3.17 12.32
CA THR A 28 -13.69 4.26 11.46
C THR A 28 -12.79 5.22 12.23
N TYR A 29 -11.87 5.88 11.56
CA TYR A 29 -10.97 6.86 12.18
C TYR A 29 -11.56 8.28 12.25
N GLY A 30 -12.85 8.44 11.90
CA GLY A 30 -13.61 9.69 12.01
C GLY A 30 -14.92 9.66 11.24
N PRO A 31 -15.82 10.63 11.45
CA PRO A 31 -17.10 10.70 10.75
C PRO A 31 -16.93 10.73 9.22
N GLY A 32 -17.67 9.89 8.50
CA GLY A 32 -17.62 9.81 7.03
C GLY A 32 -16.30 9.27 6.45
N LYS A 33 -15.42 8.71 7.27
CA LYS A 33 -14.16 8.10 6.85
C LYS A 33 -14.34 6.61 6.60
N TRP A 34 -13.41 6.04 5.84
CA TRP A 34 -13.36 4.62 5.56
C TRP A 34 -13.23 3.79 6.85
N SER A 35 -13.84 2.63 6.83
CA SER A 35 -13.65 1.64 7.90
C SER A 35 -12.28 0.96 7.79
N VAL A 36 -11.87 0.28 8.87
CA VAL A 36 -10.66 -0.56 8.87
C VAL A 36 -10.71 -1.58 7.72
N ARG A 37 -11.86 -2.23 7.48
CA ARG A 37 -12.07 -3.14 6.34
C ARG A 37 -11.72 -2.48 5.01
N PHE A 38 -12.24 -1.28 4.74
CA PHE A 38 -11.98 -0.55 3.49
C PHE A 38 -10.51 -0.16 3.36
N LEU A 39 -9.86 0.25 4.44
CA LEU A 39 -8.43 0.56 4.45
C LEU A 39 -7.58 -0.68 4.12
N LEU A 40 -7.95 -1.86 4.62
CA LEU A 40 -7.24 -3.10 4.34
C LEU A 40 -7.38 -3.55 2.87
N HIS A 41 -8.58 -3.43 2.28
CA HIS A 41 -8.77 -3.67 0.84
C HIS A 41 -7.94 -2.67 0.01
N HIS A 42 -7.99 -1.39 0.36
CA HIS A 42 -7.22 -0.36 -0.31
C HIS A 42 -5.70 -0.59 -0.23
N LEU A 43 -5.19 -1.04 0.91
CA LEU A 43 -3.77 -1.38 1.05
C LEU A 43 -3.37 -2.51 0.10
N ALA A 44 -4.21 -3.54 -0.07
CA ALA A 44 -3.95 -4.64 -1.00
C ALA A 44 -3.90 -4.16 -2.46
N ASP A 45 -4.88 -3.35 -2.88
CA ASP A 45 -4.93 -2.80 -4.25
C ASP A 45 -3.77 -1.83 -4.51
N SER A 46 -3.42 -1.00 -3.52
CA SER A 46 -2.27 -0.10 -3.63
C SER A 46 -0.95 -0.84 -3.80
N GLU A 47 -0.75 -1.95 -3.08
CA GLU A 47 0.45 -2.79 -3.26
C GLU A 47 0.53 -3.38 -4.67
N ALA A 48 -0.59 -3.79 -5.26
CA ALA A 48 -0.64 -4.26 -6.64
C ALA A 48 -0.25 -3.15 -7.63
N VAL A 49 -0.77 -1.94 -7.43
CA VAL A 49 -0.42 -0.78 -8.25
C VAL A 49 1.06 -0.41 -8.14
N PHE A 50 1.63 -0.37 -6.93
CA PHE A 50 3.06 -0.10 -6.73
C PHE A 50 3.93 -1.17 -7.41
N ASN A 51 3.58 -2.45 -7.28
CA ASN A 51 4.29 -3.54 -7.94
C ASN A 51 4.24 -3.40 -9.47
N GLU A 52 3.09 -3.09 -10.05
CA GLU A 52 2.95 -2.88 -11.50
C GLU A 52 3.85 -1.74 -11.97
N ARG A 53 3.81 -0.59 -11.31
CA ARG A 53 4.61 0.59 -11.68
C ARG A 53 6.10 0.29 -11.61
N ILE A 54 6.56 -0.27 -10.51
CA ILE A 54 7.97 -0.62 -10.31
C ILE A 54 8.44 -1.60 -11.37
N ARG A 55 7.68 -2.66 -11.66
CA ARG A 55 8.01 -3.65 -12.69
C ARG A 55 8.06 -3.01 -14.08
N LYS A 56 7.10 -2.16 -14.42
CA LYS A 56 7.10 -1.46 -15.71
C LYS A 56 8.32 -0.57 -15.88
N VAL A 57 8.69 0.19 -14.87
CA VAL A 57 9.87 1.06 -14.92
C VAL A 57 11.16 0.24 -15.09
N LEU A 58 11.28 -0.89 -14.38
CA LEU A 58 12.45 -1.77 -14.47
C LEU A 58 12.56 -2.48 -15.83
N CYS A 59 11.44 -2.92 -16.39
CA CYS A 59 11.42 -3.80 -17.57
C CYS A 59 11.17 -3.07 -18.89
N GLU A 60 10.41 -1.98 -18.87
CA GLU A 60 9.92 -1.31 -20.07
C GLU A 60 10.47 0.11 -20.23
N GLY A 61 11.27 0.60 -19.29
CA GLY A 61 11.87 1.92 -19.28
C GLY A 61 10.90 3.05 -18.94
N ARG A 62 11.25 4.30 -19.36
CA ARG A 62 10.46 5.49 -19.05
C ARG A 62 9.09 5.46 -19.73
N ARG A 63 8.02 5.50 -18.91
CA ARG A 63 6.63 5.48 -19.38
C ARG A 63 5.78 6.48 -18.62
N VAL A 64 4.62 6.80 -19.21
CA VAL A 64 3.53 7.48 -18.50
C VAL A 64 2.66 6.41 -17.85
N LEU A 65 2.53 6.46 -16.53
CA LEU A 65 1.68 5.56 -15.78
C LEU A 65 0.54 6.37 -15.14
N TRP A 66 -0.67 5.82 -15.25
CA TRP A 66 -1.88 6.53 -14.84
C TRP A 66 -2.07 6.55 -13.33
N VAL A 67 -2.74 7.60 -12.88
CA VAL A 67 -3.22 7.69 -11.50
C VAL A 67 -4.16 6.53 -11.18
N TYR A 68 -4.11 6.12 -9.93
CA TYR A 68 -5.00 5.10 -9.36
C TYR A 68 -6.12 5.81 -8.57
N ASP A 69 -7.36 5.65 -9.06
CA ASP A 69 -8.56 6.19 -8.40
C ASP A 69 -9.04 5.20 -7.34
N GLN A 70 -8.64 5.44 -6.10
CA GLN A 70 -8.97 4.58 -4.95
C GLN A 70 -10.48 4.50 -4.67
N ASP A 71 -11.22 5.57 -4.91
CA ASP A 71 -12.68 5.60 -4.65
C ASP A 71 -13.44 4.84 -5.74
N ALA A 72 -12.97 4.88 -6.97
CA ALA A 72 -13.49 4.05 -8.06
C ALA A 72 -13.26 2.56 -7.78
N TYR A 73 -12.07 2.20 -7.29
CA TYR A 73 -11.75 0.81 -6.88
C TYR A 73 -12.67 0.35 -5.74
N ALA A 74 -12.80 1.14 -4.67
CA ALA A 74 -13.65 0.78 -3.54
C ALA A 74 -15.10 0.52 -3.94
N ARG A 75 -15.63 1.32 -4.89
CA ARG A 75 -16.99 1.12 -5.42
C ARG A 75 -17.08 -0.03 -6.42
N GLY A 76 -16.14 -0.09 -7.38
CA GLY A 76 -16.16 -1.07 -8.47
C GLY A 76 -15.90 -2.50 -8.03
N LEU A 77 -15.08 -2.68 -6.99
CA LEU A 77 -14.75 -3.99 -6.40
C LEU A 77 -15.64 -4.35 -5.20
N ASP A 78 -16.55 -3.44 -4.83
CA ASP A 78 -17.46 -3.61 -3.70
C ASP A 78 -16.75 -4.03 -2.39
N TYR A 79 -15.94 -3.14 -1.83
CA TYR A 79 -15.20 -3.38 -0.58
C TYR A 79 -16.10 -3.76 0.61
N ALA A 80 -17.41 -3.48 0.53
CA ALA A 80 -18.33 -3.85 1.59
C ALA A 80 -18.57 -5.36 1.65
N THR A 81 -18.58 -6.04 0.50
CA THR A 81 -18.89 -7.48 0.39
C THR A 81 -17.71 -8.33 -0.05
N MET A 82 -16.65 -7.72 -0.60
CA MET A 82 -15.45 -8.44 -1.04
C MET A 82 -14.83 -9.25 0.10
N PRO A 83 -14.51 -10.54 -0.11
CA PRO A 83 -13.88 -11.35 0.93
C PRO A 83 -12.51 -10.80 1.33
N LEU A 84 -12.34 -10.48 2.62
CA LEU A 84 -11.10 -9.89 3.15
C LEU A 84 -9.89 -10.82 2.97
N SER A 85 -10.11 -12.13 2.96
CA SER A 85 -9.08 -13.14 2.73
C SER A 85 -8.40 -13.02 1.36
N LEU A 86 -9.13 -12.56 0.33
CA LEU A 86 -8.55 -12.29 -1.01
C LEU A 86 -7.57 -11.13 -0.93
N SER A 87 -7.97 -10.02 -0.32
CA SER A 87 -7.09 -8.86 -0.14
C SER A 87 -5.88 -9.18 0.74
N ARG A 88 -6.05 -9.99 1.79
CA ARG A 88 -4.92 -10.49 2.59
C ARG A 88 -3.91 -11.25 1.73
N GLY A 89 -4.39 -12.14 0.87
CA GLY A 89 -3.53 -12.92 -0.05
C GLY A 89 -2.79 -12.01 -1.05
N ILE A 90 -3.50 -11.07 -1.67
CA ILE A 90 -2.94 -10.07 -2.59
C ILE A 90 -1.87 -9.23 -1.87
N TYR A 91 -2.22 -8.65 -0.72
CA TYR A 91 -1.30 -7.83 0.06
C TYR A 91 -0.02 -8.57 0.42
N ALA A 92 -0.12 -9.80 0.97
CA ALA A 92 1.02 -10.60 1.37
C ALA A 92 1.97 -10.90 0.20
N ALA A 93 1.41 -11.33 -0.94
CA ALA A 93 2.20 -11.66 -2.13
C ALA A 93 2.85 -10.42 -2.75
N MET A 94 2.09 -9.32 -2.89
CA MET A 94 2.60 -8.07 -3.48
C MET A 94 3.66 -7.42 -2.59
N ARG A 95 3.46 -7.42 -1.27
CA ARG A 95 4.46 -6.89 -0.32
C ARG A 95 5.76 -7.72 -0.33
N ALA A 96 5.67 -9.04 -0.42
CA ALA A 96 6.84 -9.91 -0.57
C ALA A 96 7.60 -9.62 -1.87
N SER A 97 6.87 -9.47 -2.98
CA SER A 97 7.42 -9.07 -4.27
C SER A 97 8.12 -7.71 -4.21
N LEU A 98 7.47 -6.72 -3.62
CA LEU A 98 7.97 -5.36 -3.51
C LEU A 98 9.26 -5.32 -2.67
N ARG A 99 9.30 -6.05 -1.56
CA ARG A 99 10.50 -6.19 -0.74
C ARG A 99 11.66 -6.83 -1.52
N TYR A 100 11.38 -7.90 -2.27
CA TYR A 100 12.37 -8.54 -3.13
C TYR A 100 12.94 -7.56 -4.17
N LEU A 101 12.08 -6.81 -4.86
CA LEU A 101 12.49 -5.82 -5.84
C LEU A 101 13.28 -4.68 -5.19
N ALA A 102 12.88 -4.21 -4.01
CA ALA A 102 13.59 -3.17 -3.29
C ALA A 102 15.01 -3.62 -2.91
N ALA A 103 15.18 -4.85 -2.43
CA ALA A 103 16.50 -5.38 -2.09
C ALA A 103 17.49 -5.39 -3.27
N GLY A 104 17.00 -5.65 -4.49
CA GLY A 104 17.86 -5.70 -5.69
C GLY A 104 17.98 -4.39 -6.45
N HIS A 105 17.03 -3.47 -6.31
CA HIS A 105 16.89 -2.36 -7.25
C HIS A 105 16.79 -0.96 -6.61
N TYR A 106 16.51 -0.85 -5.32
CA TYR A 106 16.32 0.45 -4.66
C TYR A 106 17.50 1.39 -4.82
N GLU A 107 18.70 0.93 -4.54
CA GLU A 107 19.93 1.73 -4.71
C GLU A 107 20.45 1.69 -6.15
N ARG A 108 20.45 0.52 -6.76
CA ARG A 108 21.07 0.31 -8.07
C ARG A 108 20.31 1.00 -9.21
N HIS A 109 18.99 0.97 -9.17
CA HIS A 109 18.11 1.47 -10.22
C HIS A 109 17.17 2.58 -9.76
N GLY A 110 17.30 3.05 -8.53
CA GLY A 110 16.45 4.08 -7.93
C GLY A 110 16.36 5.39 -8.71
N HIS A 111 17.38 5.69 -9.54
CA HIS A 111 17.45 6.87 -10.39
C HIS A 111 16.58 6.78 -11.67
N LEU A 112 16.09 5.59 -12.04
CA LEU A 112 15.25 5.42 -13.22
C LEU A 112 13.98 6.26 -13.10
N GLU A 113 13.67 7.00 -14.17
CA GLU A 113 12.53 7.91 -14.20
C GLU A 113 11.32 7.31 -14.91
N TRP A 114 10.16 7.74 -14.47
CA TRP A 114 8.87 7.53 -15.09
C TRP A 114 7.99 8.77 -14.93
N VAL A 115 6.85 8.83 -15.62
CA VAL A 115 5.93 9.98 -15.56
C VAL A 115 4.61 9.53 -14.92
N HIS A 116 4.27 10.10 -13.78
CA HIS A 116 2.95 9.97 -13.20
C HIS A 116 1.98 10.92 -13.89
N SER A 117 0.79 10.44 -14.31
CA SER A 117 -0.15 11.22 -15.12
C SER A 117 -0.60 12.55 -14.49
N GLU A 118 -0.55 12.68 -13.16
CA GLU A 118 -0.95 13.90 -12.44
C GLU A 118 0.25 14.67 -11.87
N THR A 119 1.24 13.98 -11.30
CA THR A 119 2.32 14.64 -10.54
C THR A 119 3.62 14.80 -11.33
N GLY A 120 3.65 14.36 -12.59
CA GLY A 120 4.81 14.52 -13.47
C GLY A 120 5.93 13.52 -13.22
N VAL A 121 7.17 13.94 -13.47
CA VAL A 121 8.34 13.05 -13.40
C VAL A 121 8.60 12.58 -11.97
N ARG A 122 8.80 11.27 -11.82
CA ARG A 122 9.12 10.57 -10.58
C ARG A 122 10.28 9.62 -10.80
N THR A 123 10.99 9.28 -9.73
CA THR A 123 12.03 8.24 -9.77
C THR A 123 11.51 6.93 -9.19
N LEU A 124 12.16 5.83 -9.57
CA LEU A 124 11.87 4.52 -9.01
C LEU A 124 12.08 4.48 -7.48
N LYS A 125 13.11 5.17 -6.97
CA LYS A 125 13.36 5.31 -5.53
C LYS A 125 12.16 5.95 -4.82
N GLN A 126 11.63 7.03 -5.39
CA GLN A 126 10.43 7.70 -4.84
C GLN A 126 9.19 6.80 -4.83
N GLU A 127 9.06 5.86 -5.78
CA GLU A 127 7.93 4.93 -5.78
C GLU A 127 8.07 3.86 -4.69
N PHE A 128 9.27 3.35 -4.43
CA PHE A 128 9.54 2.50 -3.27
C PHE A 128 9.25 3.22 -1.95
N ASP A 129 9.77 4.44 -1.79
CA ASP A 129 9.54 5.25 -0.59
C ASP A 129 8.05 5.54 -0.38
N LYS A 130 7.33 5.80 -1.49
CA LYS A 130 5.88 6.02 -1.47
C LYS A 130 5.15 4.77 -0.98
N SER A 131 5.53 3.57 -1.40
CA SER A 131 4.87 2.35 -0.96
C SER A 131 4.98 2.13 0.56
N ALA A 132 6.15 2.39 1.14
CA ALA A 132 6.36 2.29 2.58
C ALA A 132 5.60 3.36 3.37
N SER A 133 5.72 4.63 2.95
CA SER A 133 5.07 5.76 3.62
C SER A 133 3.55 5.74 3.51
N HIS A 134 3.00 5.29 2.38
CA HIS A 134 1.57 5.12 2.15
C HIS A 134 0.98 4.07 3.10
N ASN A 135 1.66 2.93 3.24
CA ASN A 135 1.23 1.89 4.18
C ASN A 135 1.22 2.41 5.62
N GLU A 136 2.30 3.06 6.06
CA GLU A 136 2.37 3.63 7.43
C GLU A 136 1.28 4.69 7.65
N HIS A 137 0.97 5.52 6.64
CA HIS A 137 -0.12 6.47 6.72
C HIS A 137 -1.46 5.79 7.04
N HIS A 138 -1.79 4.70 6.33
CA HIS A 138 -3.04 3.98 6.57
C HIS A 138 -3.02 3.15 7.85
N LEU A 139 -1.86 2.62 8.26
CA LEU A 139 -1.72 2.00 9.59
C LEU A 139 -2.00 3.00 10.72
N ALA A 140 -1.55 4.26 10.58
CA ALA A 140 -1.89 5.30 11.56
C ALA A 140 -3.41 5.56 11.64
N GLN A 141 -4.12 5.53 10.50
CA GLN A 141 -5.58 5.65 10.47
C GLN A 141 -6.27 4.43 11.13
N ILE A 142 -5.77 3.22 10.88
CA ILE A 142 -6.29 1.99 11.50
C ILE A 142 -6.10 2.04 13.02
N ARG A 143 -4.89 2.40 13.50
CA ARG A 143 -4.64 2.56 14.95
C ARG A 143 -5.60 3.58 15.56
N THR A 144 -5.84 4.72 14.89
CA THR A 144 -6.81 5.72 15.35
C THR A 144 -8.22 5.15 15.43
N ALA A 145 -8.67 4.41 14.42
CA ALA A 145 -9.97 3.75 14.39
C ALA A 145 -10.16 2.77 15.56
N LEU A 146 -9.09 2.08 15.96
CA LEU A 146 -9.08 1.08 17.03
C LEU A 146 -8.75 1.67 18.42
N GLY A 147 -8.55 2.98 18.55
CA GLY A 147 -8.15 3.62 19.81
C GLY A 147 -6.75 3.21 20.29
N GLN A 148 -5.90 2.75 19.40
CA GLN A 148 -4.53 2.34 19.70
C GLN A 148 -3.56 3.53 19.68
N PRO A 149 -2.48 3.51 20.50
CA PRO A 149 -1.48 4.58 20.47
C PRO A 149 -0.71 4.60 19.15
N PRO A 150 -0.18 5.77 18.76
CA PRO A 150 0.71 5.86 17.61
C PRO A 150 1.96 5.00 17.83
N ARG A 151 2.52 4.46 16.75
CA ARG A 151 3.78 3.70 16.82
C ARG A 151 4.89 4.61 17.37
N ARG A 152 5.59 4.16 18.41
CA ARG A 152 6.81 4.84 18.87
C ARG A 152 7.88 4.68 17.78
N ARG A 153 8.41 5.80 17.33
CA ARG A 153 9.54 5.83 16.39
C ARG A 153 10.82 5.36 17.07
#